data_d4446cd59fcb6a2647b252e080f54b74
#
_entry.id   d4446cd59fcb6a2647b252e080f54b74
#
_cell.length_a   1.000
_cell.length_b   1.000
_cell.length_c   1.000
_cell.angle_alpha   90.00
_cell.angle_beta   90.00
_cell.angle_gamma   90.00
#
_symmetry.space_group_name_H-M   'P 1'
#
loop_
_entity.id
_entity.type
_entity.pdbx_description
1 polymer ?
#
loop_
_entity_poly.entity_id
_entity_poly.type
_entity_poly.pdbx_seq_one_letter_code
_entity_poly.pdbx_strand_id
1 'polypeptide(L)'
;MGFFKSKLKRFNRDNKQRKNENSEHELRIDELLHRCKESTDFVSYRYSESSPFYIHYYQTIVDINILHQYVLPYIKENESQTLFDLQQAIPIDNTEIIDNVHEIRDKLLTGCVVIEVKGSLQEALVISAVSLEKRPVSMPEVEYSVVGPKEAFVESIDANINLVRKRLPIPDLIVEEVKIGSLTKTRVAVLYIKGVTDIENVNTILQRLNEIQFDQIVDSSFINQIISDNHNSPFPHLIDTERPDRVASVLSEGKITIIVDGSPHALTGPTTLVEFFSAFEDYFLSWHIASIFRLVRLFAVFFSVLSTSLYVAVLTYHYEMIPENLLNPLIASRSGIPFPPILEAIILELTIELLREA
;
A
#
# COMPACT_ATOMS: atom_id res chain seq x y z
N MET A 1 12.42 -22.92 -6.92
CA MET A 1 11.49 -23.73 -6.10
C MET A 1 11.98 -24.00 -4.66
N GLY A 2 13.27 -24.18 -4.40
CA GLY A 2 13.82 -24.35 -3.04
C GLY A 2 13.79 -23.08 -2.20
N PHE A 3 14.01 -21.91 -2.79
CA PHE A 3 14.11 -20.63 -2.10
C PHE A 3 12.75 -20.15 -1.52
N PHE A 4 11.66 -20.39 -2.24
CA PHE A 4 10.30 -20.04 -1.79
C PHE A 4 9.81 -20.95 -0.65
N LYS A 5 10.10 -22.28 -0.73
CA LYS A 5 9.81 -23.21 0.37
C LYS A 5 10.65 -22.92 1.63
N SER A 6 11.87 -22.42 1.49
CA SER A 6 12.70 -22.06 2.65
C SER A 6 12.21 -20.78 3.33
N LYS A 7 11.79 -19.74 2.56
CA LYS A 7 11.17 -18.52 3.10
C LYS A 7 9.82 -18.81 3.78
N LEU A 8 8.96 -19.63 3.16
CA LEU A 8 7.68 -20.05 3.78
C LEU A 8 7.90 -20.90 5.05
N LYS A 9 8.93 -21.77 5.06
CA LYS A 9 9.26 -22.52 6.28
C LYS A 9 9.86 -21.62 7.37
N ARG A 10 10.64 -20.61 7.00
CA ARG A 10 11.17 -19.62 7.95
C ARG A 10 10.06 -18.75 8.49
N PHE A 11 9.20 -18.22 7.63
CA PHE A 11 8.00 -17.44 8.02
C PHE A 11 7.04 -18.24 8.92
N ASN A 12 6.78 -19.52 8.60
CA ASN A 12 5.96 -20.38 9.46
C ASN A 12 6.65 -20.79 10.76
N ARG A 13 7.98 -20.85 10.80
CA ARG A 13 8.76 -21.12 12.00
C ARG A 13 8.80 -19.91 12.91
N ASP A 14 9.04 -18.73 12.33
CA ASP A 14 9.07 -17.46 13.05
C ASP A 14 7.67 -17.09 13.56
N ASN A 15 6.60 -17.35 12.80
CA ASN A 15 5.21 -17.22 13.26
C ASN A 15 4.84 -18.25 14.35
N LYS A 16 5.41 -19.44 14.29
CA LYS A 16 5.16 -20.45 15.33
C LYS A 16 5.95 -20.16 16.60
N GLN A 17 7.16 -19.59 16.48
CA GLN A 17 7.90 -19.08 17.64
C GLN A 17 7.23 -17.82 18.22
N ARG A 18 6.80 -16.86 17.40
CA ARG A 18 6.02 -15.69 17.83
C ARG A 18 4.67 -16.09 18.46
N LYS A 19 3.98 -17.11 17.95
CA LYS A 19 2.77 -17.65 18.60
C LYS A 19 3.06 -18.31 19.94
N ASN A 20 4.22 -18.96 20.12
CA ASN A 20 4.59 -19.56 21.40
C ASN A 20 5.15 -18.53 22.40
N GLU A 21 5.84 -17.48 21.93
CA GLU A 21 6.30 -16.37 22.78
C GLU A 21 5.13 -15.45 23.19
N ASN A 22 4.11 -15.29 22.33
CA ASN A 22 2.90 -14.53 22.66
C ASN A 22 1.91 -15.28 23.55
N SER A 23 2.13 -16.57 23.85
CA SER A 23 1.23 -17.35 24.71
C SER A 23 1.59 -17.31 26.19
N GLU A 24 2.68 -16.63 26.59
CA GLU A 24 3.13 -16.55 28.00
C GLU A 24 3.23 -15.15 28.58
N HIS A 25 3.09 -14.07 27.77
CA HIS A 25 2.92 -12.71 28.28
C HIS A 25 1.46 -12.30 28.13
N GLU A 26 0.74 -12.16 29.23
CA GLU A 26 -0.51 -11.41 29.27
C GLU A 26 -0.23 -9.99 28.75
N LEU A 27 -0.61 -9.73 27.50
CA LEU A 27 -0.51 -8.42 26.88
C LEU A 27 -1.31 -7.43 27.75
N ARG A 28 -0.64 -6.45 28.32
CA ARG A 28 -1.31 -5.39 29.10
C ARG A 28 -1.83 -4.31 28.17
N ILE A 29 -2.93 -3.67 28.53
CA ILE A 29 -3.51 -2.54 27.76
C ILE A 29 -2.45 -1.46 27.51
N ASP A 30 -1.64 -1.14 28.50
CA ASP A 30 -0.58 -0.15 28.38
C ASP A 30 0.43 -0.46 27.26
N GLU A 31 0.82 -1.72 27.10
CA GLU A 31 1.75 -2.15 26.04
C GLU A 31 1.12 -2.06 24.66
N LEU A 32 -0.17 -2.43 24.55
CA LEU A 32 -0.92 -2.28 23.32
C LEU A 32 -0.99 -0.81 22.89
N LEU A 33 -1.40 0.05 23.82
CA LEU A 33 -1.53 1.48 23.56
C LEU A 33 -0.18 2.15 23.25
N HIS A 34 0.90 1.70 23.90
CA HIS A 34 2.25 2.18 23.59
C HIS A 34 2.66 1.86 22.16
N ARG A 35 2.38 0.64 21.69
CA ARG A 35 2.64 0.25 20.28
C ARG A 35 1.81 1.07 19.30
N CYS A 36 0.53 1.28 19.60
CA CYS A 36 -0.35 2.11 18.76
C CYS A 36 0.09 3.58 18.68
N LYS A 37 0.68 4.13 19.74
CA LYS A 37 1.16 5.54 19.80
C LYS A 37 2.32 5.84 18.84
N GLU A 38 2.98 4.84 18.31
CA GLU A 38 4.04 5.03 17.30
C GLU A 38 3.47 5.49 15.95
N SER A 39 2.19 5.29 15.71
CA SER A 39 1.50 5.71 14.48
C SER A 39 0.89 7.11 14.65
N THR A 40 1.11 8.00 13.67
CA THR A 40 0.66 9.40 13.73
C THR A 40 -0.85 9.57 13.66
N ASP A 41 -1.56 8.59 13.09
CA ASP A 41 -3.02 8.59 13.03
C ASP A 41 -3.69 8.02 14.28
N PHE A 42 -2.90 7.58 15.28
CA PHE A 42 -3.40 7.14 16.57
C PHE A 42 -3.51 8.31 17.54
N VAL A 43 -4.69 8.55 18.06
CA VAL A 43 -4.99 9.61 19.00
C VAL A 43 -5.21 9.02 20.38
N SER A 44 -4.49 9.57 21.36
CA SER A 44 -4.57 9.17 22.77
C SER A 44 -4.45 10.41 23.64
N TYR A 45 -5.52 10.75 24.33
CA TYR A 45 -5.53 11.93 25.20
C TYR A 45 -6.41 11.72 26.43
N ARG A 46 -6.14 12.51 27.46
CA ARG A 46 -7.00 12.62 28.63
C ARG A 46 -8.09 13.65 28.33
N TYR A 47 -9.34 13.33 28.61
CA TYR A 47 -10.47 14.20 28.28
C TYR A 47 -10.36 15.60 28.97
N SER A 48 -10.06 15.62 30.27
CA SER A 48 -9.86 16.83 31.08
C SER A 48 -8.88 16.53 32.21
N GLU A 49 -8.24 17.57 32.78
CA GLU A 49 -7.37 17.40 33.94
C GLU A 49 -8.08 16.80 35.15
N SER A 50 -9.37 17.11 35.33
CA SER A 50 -10.22 16.59 36.41
C SER A 50 -10.83 15.20 36.08
N SER A 51 -10.91 14.81 34.84
CA SER A 51 -11.52 13.52 34.39
C SER A 51 -10.55 12.35 34.57
N PRO A 52 -11.01 11.20 35.07
CA PRO A 52 -10.18 9.99 35.12
C PRO A 52 -10.06 9.28 33.77
N PHE A 53 -10.83 9.69 32.77
CA PHE A 53 -10.97 8.99 31.50
C PHE A 53 -9.90 9.37 30.51
N TYR A 54 -9.32 8.34 29.86
CA TYR A 54 -8.44 8.43 28.70
C TYR A 54 -9.14 7.88 27.48
N ILE A 55 -9.01 8.56 26.34
CA ILE A 55 -9.69 8.23 25.09
C ILE A 55 -8.64 7.85 24.06
N HIS A 56 -8.85 6.71 23.40
CA HIS A 56 -7.94 6.12 22.44
C HIS A 56 -8.68 5.69 21.17
N TYR A 57 -8.21 6.12 20.02
CA TYR A 57 -8.78 5.72 18.71
C TYR A 57 -7.83 6.02 17.57
N TYR A 58 -8.06 5.37 16.44
CA TYR A 58 -7.42 5.73 15.18
C TYR A 58 -8.29 6.74 14.42
N GLN A 59 -7.75 7.92 14.16
CA GLN A 59 -8.48 9.03 13.53
C GLN A 59 -8.97 8.66 12.11
N THR A 60 -8.22 7.84 11.39
CA THR A 60 -8.51 7.46 10.01
C THR A 60 -9.66 6.46 9.86
N ILE A 61 -9.99 5.70 10.91
CA ILE A 61 -11.04 4.66 10.86
C ILE A 61 -12.26 4.97 11.74
N VAL A 62 -12.21 6.03 12.55
CA VAL A 62 -13.31 6.46 13.44
C VAL A 62 -14.02 7.67 12.85
N ASP A 63 -15.36 7.67 12.92
CA ASP A 63 -16.18 8.85 12.61
C ASP A 63 -16.10 9.84 13.78
N ILE A 64 -15.35 10.91 13.58
CA ILE A 64 -15.12 11.95 14.58
C ILE A 64 -16.45 12.65 14.98
N ASN A 65 -17.43 12.71 14.09
CA ASN A 65 -18.74 13.32 14.41
C ASN A 65 -19.49 12.47 15.45
N ILE A 66 -19.43 11.14 15.34
CA ILE A 66 -20.02 10.26 16.36
C ILE A 66 -19.35 10.50 17.72
N LEU A 67 -18.02 10.57 17.75
CA LEU A 67 -17.26 10.82 18.95
C LEU A 67 -17.67 12.18 19.60
N HIS A 68 -17.70 13.26 18.82
CA HIS A 68 -17.98 14.59 19.30
C HIS A 68 -19.44 14.82 19.72
N GLN A 69 -20.41 14.21 19.02
CA GLN A 69 -21.84 14.42 19.27
C GLN A 69 -22.42 13.46 20.30
N TYR A 70 -21.93 12.23 20.36
CA TYR A 70 -22.58 11.15 21.13
C TYR A 70 -21.69 10.54 22.22
N VAL A 71 -20.41 10.90 22.31
CA VAL A 71 -19.51 10.36 23.34
C VAL A 71 -19.00 11.46 24.27
N LEU A 72 -18.33 12.47 23.71
CA LEU A 72 -17.67 13.52 24.52
C LEU A 72 -18.62 14.33 25.42
N PRO A 73 -19.86 14.71 25.02
CA PRO A 73 -20.77 15.43 25.87
C PRO A 73 -21.13 14.66 27.15
N TYR A 74 -21.32 13.35 27.01
CA TYR A 74 -21.70 12.50 28.15
C TYR A 74 -20.56 12.22 29.12
N ILE A 75 -19.31 12.29 28.66
CA ILE A 75 -18.14 12.28 29.56
C ILE A 75 -18.10 13.57 30.40
N LYS A 76 -18.51 14.71 29.85
CA LYS A 76 -18.51 15.99 30.50
C LYS A 76 -19.62 16.13 31.56
N GLU A 77 -20.81 15.61 31.25
CA GLU A 77 -21.99 15.74 32.12
C GLU A 77 -21.96 14.75 33.27
N ASN A 78 -21.27 13.63 33.16
CA ASN A 78 -21.18 12.65 34.21
C ASN A 78 -20.01 12.95 35.16
N GLU A 79 -20.34 13.35 36.41
CA GLU A 79 -19.39 13.41 37.51
C GLU A 79 -18.97 12.02 38.03
N SER A 80 -19.57 10.94 37.47
CA SER A 80 -19.28 9.56 37.83
C SER A 80 -17.87 9.14 37.37
N GLN A 81 -17.18 8.37 38.21
CA GLN A 81 -15.80 7.96 37.98
C GLN A 81 -15.70 6.53 37.43
N THR A 82 -16.84 5.89 37.08
CA THR A 82 -16.86 4.49 36.66
C THR A 82 -17.20 4.30 35.18
N LEU A 83 -16.62 3.28 34.55
CA LEU A 83 -16.93 2.92 33.16
C LEU A 83 -18.38 2.48 32.99
N PHE A 84 -18.98 1.86 34.00
CA PHE A 84 -20.36 1.39 33.98
C PHE A 84 -21.36 2.53 33.89
N ASP A 85 -21.17 3.60 34.67
CA ASP A 85 -22.05 4.76 34.62
C ASP A 85 -21.95 5.47 33.25
N LEU A 86 -20.73 5.54 32.72
CA LEU A 86 -20.48 6.11 31.38
C LEU A 86 -21.15 5.27 30.28
N GLN A 87 -21.11 3.93 30.39
CA GLN A 87 -21.80 3.04 29.45
C GLN A 87 -23.31 3.28 29.43
N GLN A 88 -23.93 3.49 30.57
CA GLN A 88 -25.38 3.75 30.64
C GLN A 88 -25.78 5.15 30.13
N ALA A 89 -24.88 6.11 30.21
CA ALA A 89 -25.13 7.47 29.79
C ALA A 89 -25.01 7.67 28.28
N ILE A 90 -24.14 6.92 27.61
CA ILE A 90 -23.89 7.10 26.18
C ILE A 90 -25.04 6.48 25.36
N PRO A 91 -25.72 7.24 24.47
CA PRO A 91 -26.85 6.77 23.71
C PRO A 91 -26.42 6.02 22.42
N ILE A 92 -25.52 5.06 22.55
CA ILE A 92 -25.03 4.21 21.45
C ILE A 92 -25.25 2.75 21.86
N ASP A 93 -26.02 2.00 21.06
CA ASP A 93 -26.40 0.62 21.39
C ASP A 93 -25.23 -0.36 21.48
N ASN A 94 -24.14 -0.11 20.73
CA ASN A 94 -22.97 -0.99 20.70
C ASN A 94 -21.85 -0.46 21.62
N THR A 95 -22.12 -0.46 22.93
CA THR A 95 -21.13 -0.13 23.97
C THR A 95 -20.91 -1.32 24.89
N GLU A 96 -19.67 -1.74 25.02
CA GLU A 96 -19.29 -2.93 25.79
C GLU A 96 -18.09 -2.61 26.70
N ILE A 97 -18.14 -3.10 27.97
CA ILE A 97 -16.98 -3.09 28.85
C ILE A 97 -16.26 -4.42 28.64
N ILE A 98 -15.01 -4.35 28.22
CA ILE A 98 -14.19 -5.52 27.86
C ILE A 98 -12.95 -5.53 28.74
N ASP A 99 -12.62 -6.72 29.27
CA ASP A 99 -11.44 -6.99 30.10
C ASP A 99 -10.34 -7.76 29.32
N ASN A 100 -10.65 -8.22 28.12
CA ASN A 100 -9.73 -8.95 27.28
C ASN A 100 -8.96 -8.03 26.33
N VAL A 101 -7.66 -7.90 26.53
CA VAL A 101 -6.80 -7.00 25.74
C VAL A 101 -6.75 -7.38 24.25
N HIS A 102 -6.88 -8.65 23.91
CA HIS A 102 -6.93 -9.09 22.52
C HIS A 102 -8.21 -8.60 21.83
N GLU A 103 -9.32 -8.65 22.54
CA GLU A 103 -10.61 -8.17 22.02
C GLU A 103 -10.62 -6.65 21.92
N ILE A 104 -10.07 -5.93 22.92
CA ILE A 104 -9.89 -4.47 22.89
C ILE A 104 -9.05 -4.08 21.66
N ARG A 105 -7.95 -4.79 21.41
CA ARG A 105 -7.10 -4.58 20.24
C ARG A 105 -7.89 -4.74 18.93
N ASP A 106 -8.63 -5.84 18.79
CA ASP A 106 -9.36 -6.12 17.56
C ASP A 106 -10.48 -5.10 17.32
N LYS A 107 -11.17 -4.67 18.37
CA LYS A 107 -12.18 -3.60 18.31
C LYS A 107 -11.54 -2.24 17.96
N LEU A 108 -10.42 -1.90 18.58
CA LEU A 108 -9.68 -0.65 18.28
C LEU A 108 -9.28 -0.57 16.81
N LEU A 109 -8.79 -1.66 16.25
CA LEU A 109 -8.35 -1.76 14.85
C LEU A 109 -9.52 -1.82 13.84
N THR A 110 -10.74 -2.07 14.31
CA THR A 110 -11.96 -2.06 13.47
C THR A 110 -12.73 -0.76 13.53
N GLY A 111 -12.23 0.28 14.21
CA GLY A 111 -12.84 1.61 14.25
C GLY A 111 -13.71 1.87 15.49
N CYS A 112 -13.42 1.19 16.58
CA CYS A 112 -14.03 1.52 17.87
C CYS A 112 -13.18 2.53 18.64
N VAL A 113 -13.82 3.35 19.45
CA VAL A 113 -13.20 4.22 20.45
C VAL A 113 -13.05 3.43 21.73
N VAL A 114 -11.89 3.46 22.32
CA VAL A 114 -11.58 2.81 23.60
C VAL A 114 -11.42 3.87 24.67
N ILE A 115 -12.14 3.72 25.77
CA ILE A 115 -12.05 4.61 26.94
C ILE A 115 -11.60 3.80 28.14
N GLU A 116 -10.51 4.23 28.77
CA GLU A 116 -9.98 3.62 29.99
C GLU A 116 -10.00 4.60 31.16
N VAL A 117 -10.02 4.06 32.37
CA VAL A 117 -9.84 4.82 33.61
C VAL A 117 -8.41 4.63 34.11
N LYS A 118 -7.75 5.70 34.48
CA LYS A 118 -6.39 5.65 35.04
C LYS A 118 -6.33 4.74 36.28
N GLY A 119 -5.57 3.67 36.16
CA GLY A 119 -5.37 2.71 37.24
C GLY A 119 -6.26 1.47 37.18
N SER A 120 -7.24 1.39 36.27
CA SER A 120 -7.94 0.16 35.92
C SER A 120 -7.15 -0.55 34.83
N LEU A 121 -6.26 -1.45 35.20
CA LEU A 121 -5.29 -2.07 34.29
C LEU A 121 -5.89 -3.17 33.38
N GLN A 122 -7.19 -3.44 33.49
CA GLN A 122 -7.79 -4.62 32.84
C GLN A 122 -9.12 -4.37 32.14
N GLU A 123 -9.79 -3.24 32.36
CA GLU A 123 -11.11 -2.98 31.77
C GLU A 123 -11.09 -1.69 30.95
N ALA A 124 -11.73 -1.75 29.78
CA ALA A 124 -11.96 -0.58 28.95
C ALA A 124 -13.39 -0.59 28.38
N LEU A 125 -13.98 0.59 28.28
CA LEU A 125 -15.25 0.79 27.57
C LEU A 125 -14.95 0.96 26.10
N VAL A 126 -15.55 0.10 25.28
CA VAL A 126 -15.42 0.10 23.84
C VAL A 126 -16.71 0.57 23.19
N ILE A 127 -16.61 1.58 22.34
CA ILE A 127 -17.73 2.23 21.69
C ILE A 127 -17.55 2.13 20.18
N SER A 128 -18.54 1.59 19.46
CA SER A 128 -18.49 1.50 18.02
C SER A 128 -18.73 2.88 17.38
N ALA A 129 -17.73 3.41 16.72
CA ALA A 129 -17.78 4.68 15.99
C ALA A 129 -17.10 4.55 14.62
N VAL A 130 -17.39 3.46 13.93
CA VAL A 130 -16.74 3.11 12.66
C VAL A 130 -17.08 4.16 11.60
N SER A 131 -16.05 4.72 10.97
CA SER A 131 -16.21 5.57 9.79
C SER A 131 -16.67 4.70 8.60
N LEU A 132 -17.91 4.90 8.21
CA LEU A 132 -18.42 4.34 6.96
C LEU A 132 -18.09 5.35 5.85
N GLU A 133 -17.11 5.02 5.04
CA GLU A 133 -16.84 5.77 3.82
C GLU A 133 -18.12 5.81 2.96
N LYS A 134 -18.76 7.01 2.92
CA LYS A 134 -20.01 7.22 2.20
C LYS A 134 -19.81 7.46 0.70
N ARG A 135 -18.57 7.54 0.23
CA ARG A 135 -18.29 7.71 -1.20
C ARG A 135 -18.28 6.36 -1.90
N PRO A 136 -18.85 6.28 -3.12
CA PRO A 136 -18.68 5.09 -3.93
C PRO A 136 -17.18 4.89 -4.17
N VAL A 137 -16.67 3.75 -3.73
CA VAL A 137 -15.30 3.34 -4.01
C VAL A 137 -15.21 3.26 -5.53
N SER A 138 -14.33 4.06 -6.13
CA SER A 138 -14.10 4.04 -7.57
C SER A 138 -13.50 2.71 -7.99
N MET A 139 -13.79 2.30 -9.21
CA MET A 139 -13.06 1.15 -9.80
C MET A 139 -11.69 1.64 -10.28
N PRO A 140 -10.63 0.82 -10.17
CA PRO A 140 -9.34 1.16 -10.72
C PRO A 140 -9.46 1.43 -12.22
N GLU A 141 -8.93 2.56 -12.69
CA GLU A 141 -8.97 2.94 -14.09
C GLU A 141 -7.76 2.38 -14.86
N VAL A 142 -6.59 2.43 -14.24
CA VAL A 142 -5.31 2.02 -14.86
C VAL A 142 -4.99 0.56 -14.58
N GLU A 143 -5.26 0.07 -13.35
CA GLU A 143 -5.01 -1.32 -12.96
C GLU A 143 -6.31 -2.15 -12.98
N TYR A 144 -7.01 -2.17 -14.11
CA TYR A 144 -8.21 -3.00 -14.27
C TYR A 144 -7.89 -4.48 -14.06
N SER A 145 -8.58 -5.13 -13.11
CA SER A 145 -8.46 -6.56 -12.89
C SER A 145 -9.76 -7.30 -13.20
N VAL A 146 -9.64 -8.41 -13.92
CA VAL A 146 -10.78 -9.29 -14.22
C VAL A 146 -11.18 -10.08 -12.97
N VAL A 147 -10.22 -10.43 -12.12
CA VAL A 147 -10.41 -11.25 -10.92
C VAL A 147 -9.85 -10.49 -9.71
N GLY A 148 -10.63 -10.38 -8.63
CA GLY A 148 -10.21 -9.77 -7.37
C GLY A 148 -11.06 -8.56 -6.96
N PRO A 149 -10.71 -7.90 -5.84
CA PRO A 149 -11.37 -6.69 -5.38
C PRO A 149 -11.29 -5.57 -6.41
N LYS A 150 -12.36 -4.77 -6.49
CA LYS A 150 -12.46 -3.64 -7.42
C LYS A 150 -12.39 -2.28 -6.70
N GLU A 151 -11.96 -2.28 -5.44
CA GLU A 151 -11.76 -1.04 -4.69
C GLU A 151 -10.49 -0.35 -5.16
N ALA A 152 -10.57 0.96 -5.37
CA ALA A 152 -9.44 1.82 -5.69
C ALA A 152 -9.26 2.93 -4.65
N PHE A 153 -8.07 3.49 -4.57
CA PHE A 153 -7.77 4.68 -3.81
C PHE A 153 -8.51 5.91 -4.38
N VAL A 154 -8.70 6.89 -3.52
CA VAL A 154 -9.32 8.18 -3.84
C VAL A 154 -8.34 9.31 -3.52
N GLU A 155 -8.72 10.56 -3.76
CA GLU A 155 -7.83 11.71 -3.53
C GLU A 155 -7.58 11.99 -2.03
N SER A 156 -8.45 11.53 -1.14
CA SER A 156 -8.33 11.77 0.31
C SER A 156 -7.34 10.81 0.96
N ILE A 157 -6.28 11.35 1.55
CA ILE A 157 -5.25 10.56 2.25
C ILE A 157 -5.83 9.75 3.42
N ASP A 158 -6.78 10.34 4.18
CA ASP A 158 -7.38 9.67 5.34
C ASP A 158 -8.25 8.48 4.91
N ALA A 159 -8.99 8.63 3.80
CA ALA A 159 -9.75 7.55 3.19
C ALA A 159 -8.84 6.41 2.71
N ASN A 160 -7.73 6.75 2.08
CA ASN A 160 -6.77 5.78 1.57
C ASN A 160 -6.09 5.00 2.71
N ILE A 161 -5.68 5.67 3.79
CA ILE A 161 -5.13 5.01 4.99
C ILE A 161 -6.20 4.08 5.61
N ASN A 162 -7.47 4.50 5.68
CA ASN A 162 -8.57 3.69 6.16
C ASN A 162 -8.71 2.39 5.34
N LEU A 163 -8.66 2.48 3.99
CA LEU A 163 -8.73 1.30 3.11
C LEU A 163 -7.60 0.31 3.37
N VAL A 164 -6.38 0.81 3.63
CA VAL A 164 -5.22 -0.05 3.96
C VAL A 164 -5.40 -0.66 5.35
N ARG A 165 -5.82 0.10 6.37
CA ARG A 165 -6.03 -0.41 7.72
C ARG A 165 -7.13 -1.47 7.81
N LYS A 166 -8.21 -1.33 7.04
CA LYS A 166 -9.26 -2.36 6.93
C LYS A 166 -8.74 -3.69 6.42
N ARG A 167 -7.71 -3.67 5.56
CA ARG A 167 -7.09 -4.88 5.01
C ARG A 167 -5.99 -5.44 5.89
N LEU A 168 -5.32 -4.58 6.63
CA LEU A 168 -4.24 -4.90 7.56
C LEU A 168 -4.58 -4.38 8.97
N PRO A 169 -5.51 -5.02 9.69
CA PRO A 169 -5.88 -4.63 11.04
C PRO A 169 -4.84 -5.13 12.04
N ILE A 170 -3.65 -4.54 12.02
CA ILE A 170 -2.53 -4.85 12.91
C ILE A 170 -1.99 -3.58 13.58
N PRO A 171 -1.64 -3.63 14.88
CA PRO A 171 -1.11 -2.47 15.58
C PRO A 171 0.29 -2.06 15.09
N ASP A 172 1.03 -3.01 14.47
CA ASP A 172 2.36 -2.78 13.94
C ASP A 172 2.37 -2.07 12.56
N LEU A 173 1.21 -1.80 11.98
CA LEU A 173 1.10 -0.92 10.82
C LEU A 173 1.28 0.52 11.26
N ILE A 174 2.46 1.06 10.99
CA ILE A 174 2.83 2.43 11.33
C ILE A 174 2.54 3.33 10.14
N VAL A 175 1.97 4.48 10.46
CA VAL A 175 1.75 5.59 9.52
C VAL A 175 2.56 6.78 10.03
N GLU A 176 3.51 7.25 9.24
CA GLU A 176 4.27 8.47 9.52
C GLU A 176 3.91 9.56 8.53
N GLU A 177 3.39 10.67 9.00
CA GLU A 177 2.99 11.79 8.14
C GLU A 177 4.05 12.88 8.10
N VAL A 178 4.35 13.34 6.88
CA VAL A 178 5.23 14.46 6.58
C VAL A 178 4.48 15.48 5.74
N LYS A 179 4.76 16.77 5.91
CA LYS A 179 4.20 17.84 5.07
C LYS A 179 5.29 18.36 4.14
N ILE A 180 5.03 18.31 2.84
CA ILE A 180 5.97 18.66 1.79
C ILE A 180 5.43 19.84 0.96
N GLY A 181 6.34 20.66 0.45
CA GLY A 181 6.01 21.86 -0.32
C GLY A 181 5.90 23.09 0.54
N SER A 182 6.59 24.18 0.15
CA SER A 182 6.59 25.42 0.94
C SER A 182 5.24 26.13 0.87
N LEU A 183 4.56 26.10 -0.28
CA LEU A 183 3.26 26.70 -0.52
C LEU A 183 2.09 25.74 -0.29
N THR A 184 2.15 24.52 -0.84
CA THR A 184 1.02 23.58 -0.78
C THR A 184 0.91 22.88 0.55
N LYS A 185 2.03 22.65 1.24
CA LYS A 185 2.09 21.89 2.51
C LYS A 185 1.32 20.56 2.40
N THR A 186 1.49 19.87 1.29
CA THR A 186 0.80 18.63 0.96
C THR A 186 1.15 17.55 1.99
N ARG A 187 0.13 16.90 2.53
CA ARG A 187 0.31 15.77 3.46
C ARG A 187 0.78 14.55 2.68
N VAL A 188 1.80 13.89 3.19
CA VAL A 188 2.33 12.64 2.64
C VAL A 188 2.45 11.64 3.79
N ALA A 189 1.84 10.49 3.64
CA ALA A 189 1.91 9.41 4.62
C ALA A 189 2.83 8.29 4.12
N VAL A 190 3.78 7.90 4.94
CA VAL A 190 4.66 6.73 4.75
C VAL A 190 4.15 5.60 5.62
N LEU A 191 3.74 4.50 4.99
CA LEU A 191 3.20 3.32 5.64
C LEU A 191 4.22 2.18 5.60
N TYR A 192 4.42 1.52 6.73
CA TYR A 192 5.28 0.34 6.85
C TYR A 192 4.86 -0.54 8.03
N ILE A 193 5.30 -1.81 8.04
CA ILE A 193 5.02 -2.74 9.13
C ILE A 193 6.27 -2.87 10.02
N LYS A 194 6.14 -2.46 11.29
CA LYS A 194 7.23 -2.55 12.28
C LYS A 194 7.64 -4.02 12.47
N GLY A 195 8.95 -4.26 12.44
CA GLY A 195 9.52 -5.61 12.60
C GLY A 195 9.44 -6.51 11.37
N VAL A 196 8.86 -6.03 10.25
CA VAL A 196 8.85 -6.71 8.95
C VAL A 196 9.61 -5.90 7.92
N THR A 197 9.36 -4.59 7.88
CA THR A 197 10.02 -3.65 6.97
C THR A 197 11.42 -3.32 7.46
N ASP A 198 12.36 -3.18 6.52
CA ASP A 198 13.72 -2.71 6.81
C ASP A 198 13.67 -1.22 7.17
N ILE A 199 14.10 -0.90 8.39
CA ILE A 199 14.07 0.45 8.93
C ILE A 199 15.03 1.41 8.18
N GLU A 200 16.10 0.90 7.56
CA GLU A 200 17.02 1.72 6.76
C GLU A 200 16.31 2.29 5.54
N ASN A 201 15.46 1.50 4.90
CA ASN A 201 14.63 1.95 3.78
C ASN A 201 13.62 3.02 4.22
N VAL A 202 12.99 2.84 5.40
CA VAL A 202 12.05 3.83 5.96
C VAL A 202 12.75 5.16 6.20
N ASN A 203 13.90 5.12 6.91
CA ASN A 203 14.69 6.32 7.21
C ASN A 203 15.15 7.03 5.93
N THR A 204 15.57 6.27 4.92
CA THR A 204 15.99 6.82 3.64
C THR A 204 14.85 7.56 2.95
N ILE A 205 13.65 6.98 2.91
CA ILE A 205 12.47 7.61 2.29
C ILE A 205 12.08 8.87 3.07
N LEU A 206 11.99 8.79 4.40
CA LEU A 206 11.64 9.94 5.24
C LEU A 206 12.65 11.07 5.10
N GLN A 207 13.95 10.75 5.06
CA GLN A 207 14.99 11.74 4.83
C GLN A 207 14.80 12.43 3.48
N ARG A 208 14.62 11.69 2.40
CA ARG A 208 14.42 12.23 1.05
C ARG A 208 13.17 13.11 0.96
N LEU A 209 12.06 12.64 1.56
CA LEU A 209 10.83 13.42 1.60
C LEU A 209 11.02 14.76 2.34
N ASN A 210 11.77 14.77 3.45
CA ASN A 210 12.08 15.99 4.21
C ASN A 210 13.07 16.92 3.49
N GLU A 211 13.92 16.40 2.62
CA GLU A 211 14.89 17.17 1.84
C GLU A 211 14.27 17.83 0.59
N ILE A 212 13.02 17.49 0.24
CA ILE A 212 12.31 18.09 -0.90
C ILE A 212 12.11 19.59 -0.68
N GLN A 213 12.74 20.39 -1.54
CA GLN A 213 12.63 21.87 -1.55
C GLN A 213 11.88 22.33 -2.78
N PHE A 214 10.61 22.00 -2.89
CA PHE A 214 9.71 22.47 -3.93
C PHE A 214 8.58 23.30 -3.34
N ASP A 215 8.07 24.25 -4.10
CA ASP A 215 6.98 25.11 -3.65
C ASP A 215 5.64 24.37 -3.72
N GLN A 216 5.44 23.56 -4.73
CA GLN A 216 4.18 22.88 -5.00
C GLN A 216 4.42 21.40 -5.31
N ILE A 217 3.67 20.54 -4.62
CA ILE A 217 3.55 19.12 -4.93
C ILE A 217 2.15 18.90 -5.47
N VAL A 218 2.05 18.40 -6.70
CA VAL A 218 0.77 18.25 -7.42
C VAL A 218 0.23 16.83 -7.27
N ASP A 219 1.10 15.82 -7.37
CA ASP A 219 0.70 14.41 -7.43
C ASP A 219 1.82 13.47 -6.95
N SER A 220 1.46 12.21 -6.71
CA SER A 220 2.38 11.13 -6.32
C SER A 220 3.49 10.90 -7.34
N SER A 221 3.18 10.99 -8.64
CA SER A 221 4.15 10.82 -9.73
C SER A 221 5.32 11.81 -9.65
N PHE A 222 5.04 13.05 -9.18
CA PHE A 222 6.06 14.05 -8.96
C PHE A 222 7.03 13.66 -7.84
N ILE A 223 6.49 13.12 -6.75
CA ILE A 223 7.31 12.58 -5.64
C ILE A 223 8.17 11.41 -6.13
N ASN A 224 7.59 10.48 -6.92
CA ASN A 224 8.32 9.35 -7.47
C ASN A 224 9.56 9.79 -8.26
N GLN A 225 9.45 10.84 -9.06
CA GLN A 225 10.59 11.38 -9.80
C GLN A 225 11.67 11.99 -8.90
N ILE A 226 11.28 12.72 -7.85
CA ILE A 226 12.23 13.43 -6.99
C ILE A 226 13.00 12.48 -6.09
N ILE A 227 12.32 11.48 -5.49
CA ILE A 227 12.96 10.56 -4.54
C ILE A 227 13.73 9.42 -5.21
N SER A 228 13.71 9.32 -6.54
CA SER A 228 14.46 8.32 -7.28
C SER A 228 15.98 8.53 -7.15
N ASP A 229 16.73 7.45 -6.88
CA ASP A 229 18.20 7.47 -6.78
C ASP A 229 18.88 7.88 -8.08
N ASN A 230 18.28 7.52 -9.19
CA ASN A 230 18.84 7.77 -10.53
C ASN A 230 17.75 8.29 -11.46
N HIS A 231 17.69 9.60 -11.65
CA HIS A 231 16.76 10.26 -12.56
C HIS A 231 16.93 9.87 -14.04
N ASN A 232 18.08 9.27 -14.39
CA ASN A 232 18.35 8.80 -15.75
C ASN A 232 17.97 7.32 -15.95
N SER A 233 17.50 6.63 -14.91
CA SER A 233 17.04 5.25 -15.03
C SER A 233 15.68 5.21 -15.75
N PRO A 234 15.53 4.41 -16.81
CA PRO A 234 14.23 4.20 -17.44
C PRO A 234 13.27 3.38 -16.56
N PHE A 235 13.77 2.76 -15.50
CA PHE A 235 12.99 1.96 -14.56
C PHE A 235 12.82 2.72 -13.26
N PRO A 236 11.58 3.04 -12.85
CA PRO A 236 11.32 3.69 -11.57
C PRO A 236 11.65 2.74 -10.40
N HIS A 237 12.04 3.32 -9.28
CA HIS A 237 12.34 2.58 -8.04
C HIS A 237 11.09 2.26 -7.22
N LEU A 238 10.01 2.97 -7.47
CA LEU A 238 8.71 2.78 -6.85
C LEU A 238 7.67 2.50 -7.95
N ILE A 239 6.71 1.65 -7.65
CA ILE A 239 5.57 1.35 -8.54
C ILE A 239 4.34 2.08 -8.02
N ASP A 240 3.63 2.74 -8.94
CA ASP A 240 2.33 3.32 -8.69
C ASP A 240 1.26 2.24 -8.65
N THR A 241 0.28 2.39 -7.77
CA THR A 241 -0.88 1.51 -7.70
C THR A 241 -2.10 2.25 -7.18
N GLU A 242 -3.25 2.00 -7.80
CA GLU A 242 -4.57 2.47 -7.33
C GLU A 242 -5.21 1.47 -6.36
N ARG A 243 -4.60 0.31 -6.12
CA ARG A 243 -5.22 -0.83 -5.45
C ARG A 243 -4.80 -0.98 -3.99
N PRO A 244 -5.75 -0.83 -3.03
CA PRO A 244 -5.46 -1.06 -1.61
C PRO A 244 -5.07 -2.51 -1.27
N ASP A 245 -5.56 -3.50 -2.04
CA ASP A 245 -5.21 -4.91 -1.84
C ASP A 245 -3.75 -5.21 -2.24
N ARG A 246 -3.25 -4.56 -3.30
CA ARG A 246 -1.84 -4.62 -3.68
C ARG A 246 -0.95 -4.00 -2.61
N VAL A 247 -1.33 -2.83 -2.11
CA VAL A 247 -0.60 -2.15 -1.02
C VAL A 247 -0.52 -3.04 0.21
N ALA A 248 -1.62 -3.66 0.64
CA ALA A 248 -1.63 -4.56 1.78
C ALA A 248 -0.70 -5.78 1.59
N SER A 249 -0.64 -6.35 0.37
CA SER A 249 0.27 -7.44 0.05
C SER A 249 1.74 -7.00 0.12
N VAL A 250 2.06 -5.86 -0.49
CA VAL A 250 3.41 -5.30 -0.56
C VAL A 250 3.94 -4.94 0.84
N LEU A 251 3.12 -4.33 1.68
CA LEU A 251 3.45 -4.06 3.09
C LEU A 251 3.73 -5.35 3.87
N SER A 252 2.93 -6.40 3.64
CA SER A 252 3.15 -7.71 4.27
C SER A 252 4.45 -8.39 3.82
N GLU A 253 4.99 -8.02 2.67
CA GLU A 253 6.29 -8.46 2.16
C GLU A 253 7.47 -7.65 2.75
N GLY A 254 7.19 -6.61 3.54
CA GLY A 254 8.20 -5.76 4.18
C GLY A 254 8.63 -4.55 3.36
N LYS A 255 7.84 -4.16 2.35
CA LYS A 255 8.07 -2.94 1.59
C LYS A 255 7.39 -1.74 2.23
N ILE A 256 7.62 -0.58 1.65
CA ILE A 256 7.08 0.70 2.10
C ILE A 256 6.03 1.17 1.09
N THR A 257 5.05 1.89 1.59
CA THR A 257 4.05 2.56 0.75
C THR A 257 3.99 4.04 1.11
N ILE A 258 3.93 4.88 0.10
CA ILE A 258 3.76 6.33 0.24
C ILE A 258 2.42 6.71 -0.35
N ILE A 259 1.60 7.41 0.42
CA ILE A 259 0.29 7.95 0.00
C ILE A 259 0.37 9.46 0.07
N VAL A 260 -0.10 10.12 -0.97
CA VAL A 260 -0.05 11.58 -1.14
C VAL A 260 -1.47 12.13 -1.13
N ASP A 261 -1.71 13.18 -0.36
CA ASP A 261 -3.01 13.85 -0.33
C ASP A 261 -3.28 14.53 -1.66
N GLY A 262 -4.48 14.30 -2.20
CA GLY A 262 -4.86 14.78 -3.53
C GLY A 262 -4.53 13.81 -4.68
N SER A 263 -3.93 12.64 -4.39
CA SER A 263 -3.60 11.64 -5.41
C SER A 263 -4.32 10.31 -5.16
N PRO A 264 -4.98 9.72 -6.17
CA PRO A 264 -5.59 8.40 -6.08
C PRO A 264 -4.58 7.25 -6.25
N HIS A 265 -3.29 7.55 -6.24
CA HIS A 265 -2.21 6.58 -6.41
C HIS A 265 -1.36 6.46 -5.14
N ALA A 266 -0.97 5.25 -4.81
CA ALA A 266 0.04 4.96 -3.79
C ALA A 266 1.33 4.48 -4.45
N LEU A 267 2.48 4.97 -3.98
CA LEU A 267 3.80 4.54 -4.40
C LEU A 267 4.28 3.39 -3.52
N THR A 268 4.70 2.30 -4.11
CA THR A 268 5.18 1.12 -3.37
C THR A 268 6.60 0.76 -3.74
N GLY A 269 7.45 0.45 -2.75
CA GLY A 269 8.83 0.08 -3.00
C GLY A 269 9.62 -0.36 -1.78
N PRO A 270 10.90 -0.67 -1.96
CA PRO A 270 11.65 -0.71 -3.21
C PRO A 270 11.19 -1.87 -4.13
N THR A 271 11.30 -1.67 -5.45
CA THR A 271 10.84 -2.63 -6.44
C THR A 271 11.99 -3.27 -7.21
N THR A 272 11.75 -4.46 -7.72
CA THR A 272 12.70 -5.19 -8.56
C THR A 272 12.22 -5.19 -10.00
N LEU A 273 13.16 -5.29 -10.97
CA LEU A 273 12.84 -5.33 -12.38
C LEU A 273 11.80 -6.42 -12.73
N VAL A 274 11.84 -7.56 -12.05
CA VAL A 274 10.89 -8.65 -12.29
C VAL A 274 9.46 -8.29 -11.88
N GLU A 275 9.28 -7.42 -10.91
CA GLU A 275 7.95 -6.99 -10.46
C GLU A 275 7.23 -6.12 -11.48
N PHE A 276 7.97 -5.35 -12.30
CA PHE A 276 7.38 -4.61 -13.42
C PHE A 276 6.70 -5.51 -14.43
N PHE A 277 7.22 -6.73 -14.60
CA PHE A 277 6.69 -7.71 -15.55
C PHE A 277 5.74 -8.70 -14.89
N SER A 278 5.43 -8.56 -13.59
CA SER A 278 4.46 -9.40 -12.88
C SER A 278 3.12 -8.66 -12.75
N ALA A 279 2.02 -9.33 -13.13
CA ALA A 279 0.70 -8.80 -12.85
C ALA A 279 0.24 -9.22 -11.45
N PHE A 280 -0.43 -8.31 -10.75
CA PHE A 280 -0.97 -8.63 -9.43
C PHE A 280 -2.08 -9.68 -9.48
N GLU A 281 -2.76 -9.81 -10.61
CA GLU A 281 -3.76 -10.86 -10.85
C GLU A 281 -3.24 -12.29 -10.67
N ASP A 282 -1.92 -12.48 -10.84
CA ASP A 282 -1.28 -13.79 -10.65
C ASP A 282 -1.48 -14.33 -9.22
N TYR A 283 -1.72 -13.46 -8.22
CA TYR A 283 -1.98 -13.86 -6.84
C TYR A 283 -3.36 -14.50 -6.63
N PHE A 284 -4.33 -14.20 -7.50
CA PHE A 284 -5.68 -14.75 -7.45
C PHE A 284 -5.84 -16.05 -8.23
N LEU A 285 -4.81 -16.45 -8.99
CA LEU A 285 -4.80 -17.69 -9.77
C LEU A 285 -4.15 -18.85 -9.00
N SER A 286 -4.48 -20.07 -9.38
CA SER A 286 -3.77 -21.23 -8.85
C SER A 286 -2.28 -21.16 -9.21
N TRP A 287 -1.39 -21.61 -8.30
CA TRP A 287 0.05 -21.44 -8.46
C TRP A 287 0.63 -22.00 -9.77
N HIS A 288 0.04 -23.07 -10.31
CA HIS A 288 0.44 -23.66 -11.60
C HIS A 288 0.16 -22.70 -12.76
N ILE A 289 -1.08 -22.17 -12.80
CA ILE A 289 -1.52 -21.24 -13.84
C ILE A 289 -0.75 -19.93 -13.75
N ALA A 290 -0.61 -19.38 -12.55
CA ALA A 290 0.17 -18.17 -12.30
C ALA A 290 1.63 -18.32 -12.75
N SER A 291 2.25 -19.48 -12.49
CA SER A 291 3.63 -19.75 -12.92
C SER A 291 3.77 -19.81 -14.44
N ILE A 292 2.81 -20.42 -15.13
CA ILE A 292 2.79 -20.48 -16.60
C ILE A 292 2.64 -19.06 -17.18
N PHE A 293 1.69 -18.27 -16.68
CA PHE A 293 1.48 -16.91 -17.18
C PHE A 293 2.72 -16.01 -16.95
N ARG A 294 3.38 -16.12 -15.80
CA ARG A 294 4.62 -15.39 -15.53
C ARG A 294 5.73 -15.79 -16.50
N LEU A 295 5.87 -17.08 -16.78
CA LEU A 295 6.87 -17.59 -17.70
C LEU A 295 6.59 -17.14 -19.14
N VAL A 296 5.33 -17.22 -19.59
CA VAL A 296 4.92 -16.73 -20.92
C VAL A 296 5.18 -15.23 -21.05
N ARG A 297 4.87 -14.44 -20.01
CA ARG A 297 5.11 -12.98 -20.00
C ARG A 297 6.61 -12.66 -20.07
N LEU A 298 7.45 -13.34 -19.31
CA LEU A 298 8.91 -13.17 -19.38
C LEU A 298 9.44 -13.53 -20.78
N PHE A 299 8.97 -14.62 -21.37
CA PHE A 299 9.31 -14.98 -22.75
C PHE A 299 8.83 -13.93 -23.74
N ALA A 300 7.61 -13.40 -23.59
CA ALA A 300 7.07 -12.38 -24.48
C ALA A 300 7.92 -11.09 -24.42
N VAL A 301 8.31 -10.63 -23.22
CA VAL A 301 9.19 -9.47 -23.05
C VAL A 301 10.55 -9.72 -23.70
N PHE A 302 11.19 -10.85 -23.40
CA PHE A 302 12.46 -11.21 -23.99
C PHE A 302 12.39 -11.28 -25.52
N PHE A 303 11.33 -11.90 -26.05
CA PHE A 303 11.13 -12.02 -27.50
C PHE A 303 10.84 -10.66 -28.15
N SER A 304 10.05 -9.80 -27.47
CA SER A 304 9.76 -8.44 -27.94
C SER A 304 11.02 -7.61 -28.14
N VAL A 305 11.93 -7.65 -27.17
CA VAL A 305 13.20 -6.90 -27.24
C VAL A 305 14.13 -7.45 -28.33
N LEU A 306 14.17 -8.76 -28.50
CA LEU A 306 15.12 -9.39 -29.42
C LEU A 306 14.60 -9.58 -30.84
N SER A 307 13.28 -9.65 -31.07
CA SER A 307 12.70 -10.00 -32.37
C SER A 307 13.10 -9.02 -33.47
N THR A 308 13.02 -7.72 -33.22
CA THR A 308 13.39 -6.69 -34.21
C THR A 308 14.89 -6.74 -34.52
N SER A 309 15.72 -6.88 -33.48
CA SER A 309 17.18 -6.99 -33.67
C SER A 309 17.55 -8.24 -34.39
N LEU A 310 16.90 -9.37 -34.09
CA LEU A 310 17.11 -10.65 -34.78
C LEU A 310 16.67 -10.59 -36.25
N TYR A 311 15.52 -9.95 -36.52
CA TYR A 311 15.03 -9.72 -37.88
C TYR A 311 16.06 -8.94 -38.70
N VAL A 312 16.56 -7.81 -38.19
CA VAL A 312 17.58 -7.01 -38.88
C VAL A 312 18.87 -7.80 -39.08
N ALA A 313 19.33 -8.58 -38.10
CA ALA A 313 20.54 -9.35 -38.16
C ALA A 313 20.44 -10.46 -39.24
N VAL A 314 19.32 -11.19 -39.30
CA VAL A 314 19.07 -12.24 -40.25
C VAL A 314 19.04 -11.67 -41.68
N LEU A 315 18.33 -10.54 -41.88
CA LEU A 315 18.22 -9.93 -43.21
C LEU A 315 19.52 -9.31 -43.71
N THR A 316 20.37 -8.83 -42.79
CA THR A 316 21.60 -8.10 -43.17
C THR A 316 22.81 -9.04 -43.31
N TYR A 317 22.94 -10.01 -42.39
CA TYR A 317 24.16 -10.81 -42.27
C TYR A 317 23.97 -12.32 -42.47
N HIS A 318 22.75 -12.83 -42.29
CA HIS A 318 22.49 -14.28 -42.25
C HIS A 318 21.24 -14.66 -43.05
N TYR A 319 21.15 -14.13 -44.28
CA TYR A 319 20.03 -14.44 -45.18
C TYR A 319 19.93 -15.94 -45.53
N GLU A 320 21.02 -16.71 -45.39
CA GLU A 320 21.05 -18.16 -45.57
C GLU A 320 20.18 -18.93 -44.58
N MET A 321 19.81 -18.30 -43.43
CA MET A 321 18.88 -18.88 -42.46
C MET A 321 17.42 -18.82 -42.93
N ILE A 322 17.14 -18.02 -43.95
CA ILE A 322 15.79 -17.86 -44.48
C ILE A 322 15.49 -19.01 -45.47
N PRO A 323 14.39 -19.75 -45.29
CA PRO A 323 13.99 -20.77 -46.25
C PRO A 323 13.86 -20.19 -47.66
N GLU A 324 14.34 -20.91 -48.70
CA GLU A 324 14.35 -20.45 -50.10
C GLU A 324 12.96 -20.00 -50.60
N ASN A 325 11.90 -20.66 -50.16
CA ASN A 325 10.51 -20.31 -50.51
C ASN A 325 10.10 -18.91 -50.01
N LEU A 326 10.71 -18.38 -48.94
CA LEU A 326 10.45 -17.07 -48.41
C LEU A 326 11.44 -15.99 -48.89
N LEU A 327 12.60 -16.42 -49.37
CA LEU A 327 13.67 -15.51 -49.81
C LEU A 327 13.24 -14.70 -51.04
N ASN A 328 12.67 -15.34 -52.06
CA ASN A 328 12.24 -14.65 -53.29
C ASN A 328 11.13 -13.62 -53.08
N PRO A 329 10.03 -13.92 -52.36
CA PRO A 329 9.03 -12.92 -51.99
C PRO A 329 9.62 -11.76 -51.17
N LEU A 330 10.55 -12.04 -50.29
CA LEU A 330 11.18 -11.05 -49.42
C LEU A 330 12.09 -10.11 -50.19
N ILE A 331 12.89 -10.63 -51.14
CA ILE A 331 13.71 -9.81 -52.04
C ILE A 331 12.80 -8.95 -52.92
N ALA A 332 11.73 -9.53 -53.49
CA ALA A 332 10.79 -8.79 -54.35
C ALA A 332 10.09 -7.63 -53.57
N SER A 333 9.65 -7.88 -52.34
CA SER A 333 8.99 -6.86 -51.51
C SER A 333 9.96 -5.74 -51.14
N ARG A 334 11.25 -5.99 -51.01
CA ARG A 334 12.26 -5.03 -50.65
C ARG A 334 12.90 -4.27 -51.81
N SER A 335 12.74 -4.75 -53.03
CA SER A 335 13.35 -4.13 -54.21
C SER A 335 12.93 -2.65 -54.42
N GLY A 336 11.80 -2.23 -53.88
CA GLY A 336 11.30 -0.86 -53.93
C GLY A 336 11.66 0.02 -52.75
N ILE A 337 12.34 -0.51 -51.74
CA ILE A 337 12.65 0.24 -50.49
C ILE A 337 14.10 0.73 -50.57
N PRO A 338 14.32 2.07 -50.55
CA PRO A 338 15.65 2.65 -50.69
C PRO A 338 16.51 2.61 -49.39
N PHE A 339 15.98 2.06 -48.31
CA PHE A 339 16.63 2.08 -46.99
C PHE A 339 17.16 0.69 -46.58
N PRO A 340 18.30 0.63 -45.87
CA PRO A 340 18.77 -0.62 -45.28
C PRO A 340 17.80 -1.10 -44.17
N PRO A 341 17.75 -2.42 -43.86
CA PRO A 341 16.82 -3.05 -42.93
C PRO A 341 16.76 -2.36 -41.54
N ILE A 342 17.90 -1.88 -41.05
CA ILE A 342 17.98 -1.21 -39.76
C ILE A 342 17.22 0.12 -39.72
N LEU A 343 17.37 0.94 -40.79
CA LEU A 343 16.66 2.23 -40.86
C LEU A 343 15.15 2.01 -41.06
N GLU A 344 14.76 1.04 -41.84
CA GLU A 344 13.37 0.65 -42.02
C GLU A 344 12.73 0.25 -40.68
N ALA A 345 13.38 -0.63 -39.90
CA ALA A 345 12.89 -1.05 -38.60
C ALA A 345 12.75 0.13 -37.63
N ILE A 346 13.73 1.03 -37.56
CA ILE A 346 13.69 2.21 -36.71
C ILE A 346 12.54 3.15 -37.11
N ILE A 347 12.36 3.42 -38.40
CA ILE A 347 11.28 4.29 -38.89
C ILE A 347 9.92 3.68 -38.58
N LEU A 348 9.75 2.37 -38.76
CA LEU A 348 8.51 1.67 -38.46
C LEU A 348 8.20 1.71 -36.95
N GLU A 349 9.18 1.41 -36.08
CA GLU A 349 8.99 1.48 -34.64
C GLU A 349 8.63 2.89 -34.17
N LEU A 350 9.33 3.92 -34.64
CA LEU A 350 8.99 5.32 -34.34
C LEU A 350 7.59 5.68 -34.82
N THR A 351 7.19 5.20 -36.01
CA THR A 351 5.86 5.47 -36.55
C THR A 351 4.76 4.80 -35.70
N ILE A 352 4.99 3.55 -35.28
CA ILE A 352 4.06 2.81 -34.40
C ILE A 352 3.94 3.51 -33.05
N GLU A 353 5.06 3.97 -32.49
CA GLU A 353 5.07 4.68 -31.21
C GLU A 353 4.31 6.01 -31.28
N LEU A 354 4.54 6.80 -32.35
CA LEU A 354 3.77 8.02 -32.59
C LEU A 354 2.27 7.77 -32.74
N LEU A 355 1.88 6.68 -33.42
CA LEU A 355 0.46 6.31 -33.58
C LEU A 355 -0.15 5.80 -32.27
N ARG A 356 0.65 5.25 -31.39
CA ARG A 356 0.18 4.79 -30.08
C ARG A 356 -0.09 5.97 -29.12
N GLU A 357 0.69 7.05 -29.25
CA GLU A 357 0.53 8.25 -28.41
C GLU A 357 -0.53 9.23 -28.95
N ALA A 358 -0.92 9.13 -30.22
CA ALA A 358 -1.95 9.97 -30.84
C ALA A 358 -3.36 9.46 -30.58
#